data_d72e6d7de4ebd07622b7f1c205eb8997
#
_entry.id   d72e6d7de4ebd07622b7f1c205eb8997
#
_cell.length_a   1.000
_cell.length_b   1.000
_cell.length_c   1.000
_cell.angle_alpha   90.00
_cell.angle_beta   90.00
_cell.angle_gamma   90.00
#
_symmetry.space_group_name_H-M   'P 1'
#
loop_
_entity.id
_entity.type
_entity.pdbx_description
1 polymer ?
#
loop_
_entity_poly.entity_id
_entity_poly.type
_entity_poly.pdbx_seq_one_letter_code
_entity_poly.pdbx_strand_id
1 'polypeptide(L)'
;TILWCYARNNGFKVDGVDYHSAADLTGQANHLGVTLQADIIKQKIPTNNGGYNATKHGKTHPKVYSELTTDHPIDLCRFQVANCYMGRIPLINSGGESKGASDLADAVKTAVINKRAGGMGLIAGRKAFQRPWKEGLALVNSIQHVYLEPRVTVA
;
A
#
# COMPACT_ATOMS: atom_id res chain seq x y z
N THR A 1 -13.16 10.88 6.58
CA THR A 1 -13.26 10.24 5.24
C THR A 1 -12.06 9.36 4.98
N ILE A 2 -12.28 8.08 4.62
CA ILE A 2 -11.23 7.19 4.12
C ILE A 2 -11.41 7.07 2.60
N LEU A 3 -10.45 7.54 1.83
CA LEU A 3 -10.52 7.50 0.37
C LEU A 3 -9.69 6.34 -0.20
N TRP A 4 -10.31 5.55 -1.06
CA TRP A 4 -9.65 4.47 -1.78
C TRP A 4 -9.02 5.01 -3.06
N CYS A 5 -7.72 5.27 -3.02
CA CYS A 5 -6.98 5.92 -4.10
C CYS A 5 -6.46 4.92 -5.13
N TYR A 6 -7.36 4.25 -5.84
CA TYR A 6 -7.01 3.26 -6.86
C TYR A 6 -7.20 3.83 -8.26
N ALA A 7 -6.10 4.16 -8.93
CA ALA A 7 -6.10 4.54 -10.33
C ALA A 7 -6.23 3.28 -11.21
N ARG A 8 -7.46 2.94 -11.59
CA ARG A 8 -7.74 1.79 -12.46
C ARG A 8 -8.19 2.26 -13.83
N ASN A 9 -7.42 1.92 -14.85
CA ASN A 9 -7.76 2.20 -16.25
C ASN A 9 -7.21 1.07 -17.14
N ASN A 10 -7.92 0.73 -18.20
CA ASN A 10 -7.44 -0.26 -19.17
C ASN A 10 -6.16 0.22 -19.89
N GLY A 11 -5.95 1.53 -20.04
CA GLY A 11 -4.71 2.10 -20.56
C GLY A 11 -3.48 1.84 -19.69
N PHE A 12 -3.65 1.37 -18.45
CA PHE A 12 -2.54 0.93 -17.59
C PHE A 12 -2.21 -0.56 -17.73
N LYS A 13 -2.79 -1.22 -18.73
CA LYS A 13 -2.48 -2.61 -19.07
C LYS A 13 -1.77 -2.65 -20.40
N VAL A 14 -0.53 -3.10 -20.41
CA VAL A 14 0.31 -3.23 -21.60
C VAL A 14 0.94 -4.62 -21.60
N ASP A 15 0.83 -5.34 -22.71
CA ASP A 15 1.42 -6.67 -22.92
C ASP A 15 1.08 -7.68 -21.78
N GLY A 16 -0.17 -7.63 -21.30
CA GLY A 16 -0.66 -8.54 -20.25
C GLY A 16 -0.26 -8.14 -18.83
N VAL A 17 0.55 -7.09 -18.65
CA VAL A 17 0.96 -6.56 -17.35
C VAL A 17 0.04 -5.42 -16.92
N ASP A 18 -0.43 -5.44 -15.68
CA ASP A 18 -1.25 -4.38 -15.09
C ASP A 18 -0.39 -3.47 -14.20
N TYR A 19 -0.18 -2.24 -14.64
CA TYR A 19 0.67 -1.24 -13.98
C TYR A 19 -0.05 -0.39 -12.93
N HIS A 20 -1.35 -0.62 -12.67
CA HIS A 20 -2.12 0.21 -11.73
C HIS A 20 -1.56 0.24 -10.29
N SER A 21 -0.72 -0.72 -9.93
CA SER A 21 -0.03 -0.77 -8.63
C SER A 21 1.41 -0.24 -8.66
N ALA A 22 1.86 0.34 -9.78
CA ALA A 22 3.20 0.92 -9.87
C ALA A 22 3.41 2.03 -8.83
N ALA A 23 4.66 2.23 -8.43
CA ALA A 23 5.00 3.21 -7.40
C ALA A 23 4.55 4.63 -7.76
N ASP A 24 4.80 5.09 -8.98
CA ASP A 24 4.41 6.41 -9.47
C ASP A 24 2.90 6.58 -9.61
N LEU A 25 2.17 5.60 -10.17
CA LEU A 25 0.72 5.66 -10.30
C LEU A 25 0.04 5.70 -8.92
N THR A 26 0.47 4.85 -8.01
CA THR A 26 -0.10 4.82 -6.65
C THR A 26 0.27 6.06 -5.85
N GLY A 27 1.48 6.59 -6.01
CA GLY A 27 1.90 7.84 -5.41
C GLY A 27 1.07 9.03 -5.89
N GLN A 28 0.85 9.15 -7.20
CA GLN A 28 -0.02 10.19 -7.76
C GLN A 28 -1.47 10.05 -7.28
N ALA A 29 -2.01 8.84 -7.27
CA ALA A 29 -3.37 8.61 -6.77
C ALA A 29 -3.52 8.99 -5.30
N ASN A 30 -2.51 8.72 -4.46
CA ASN A 30 -2.48 9.15 -3.07
C ASN A 30 -2.49 10.68 -2.95
N HIS A 31 -1.64 11.35 -3.74
CA HIS A 31 -1.57 12.81 -3.75
C HIS A 31 -2.91 13.46 -4.18
N LEU A 32 -3.58 12.89 -5.17
CA LEU A 32 -4.93 13.32 -5.56
C LEU A 32 -5.93 13.16 -4.41
N GLY A 33 -5.89 12.02 -3.70
CA GLY A 33 -6.74 11.78 -2.54
C GLY A 33 -6.53 12.80 -1.42
N VAL A 34 -5.28 13.17 -1.17
CA VAL A 34 -4.92 14.21 -0.20
C VAL A 34 -5.42 15.58 -0.66
N THR A 35 -5.28 15.90 -1.95
CA THR A 35 -5.77 17.15 -2.55
C THR A 35 -7.29 17.28 -2.44
N LEU A 36 -8.01 16.15 -2.48
CA LEU A 36 -9.46 16.08 -2.24
C LEU A 36 -9.83 16.13 -0.74
N GLN A 37 -8.84 16.40 0.14
CA GLN A 37 -9.03 16.54 1.58
C GLN A 37 -9.53 15.25 2.28
N ALA A 38 -9.07 14.09 1.83
CA ALA A 38 -9.29 12.85 2.57
C ALA A 38 -8.53 12.85 3.91
N ASP A 39 -9.16 12.37 4.97
CA ASP A 39 -8.54 12.23 6.28
C ASP A 39 -7.56 11.05 6.31
N ILE A 40 -7.86 9.99 5.58
CA ILE A 40 -7.05 8.76 5.48
C ILE A 40 -7.02 8.29 4.03
N ILE A 41 -5.83 7.96 3.54
CA ILE A 41 -5.64 7.36 2.22
C ILE A 41 -5.54 5.84 2.35
N LYS A 42 -6.33 5.12 1.56
CA LYS A 42 -6.21 3.68 1.40
C LYS A 42 -5.60 3.34 0.05
N GLN A 43 -4.51 2.57 0.06
CA GLN A 43 -3.81 2.15 -1.16
C GLN A 43 -3.35 0.69 -1.08
N LYS A 44 -3.01 0.09 -2.21
CA LYS A 44 -2.29 -1.19 -2.30
C LYS A 44 -0.81 -0.98 -2.01
N ILE A 45 -0.11 -2.02 -1.56
CA ILE A 45 1.36 -2.02 -1.57
C ILE A 45 1.83 -1.87 -3.02
N PRO A 46 2.75 -0.95 -3.31
CA PRO A 46 3.18 -0.69 -4.68
C PRO A 46 4.17 -1.72 -5.19
N THR A 47 4.34 -1.72 -6.51
CA THR A 47 5.31 -2.53 -7.24
C THR A 47 6.29 -1.65 -7.99
N ASN A 48 7.54 -2.11 -8.12
CA ASN A 48 8.56 -1.47 -8.94
C ASN A 48 8.54 -2.09 -10.35
N ASN A 49 7.68 -1.59 -11.23
CA ASN A 49 7.48 -2.15 -12.57
C ASN A 49 7.55 -1.10 -13.69
N GLY A 50 8.02 0.12 -13.40
CA GLY A 50 8.20 1.18 -14.39
C GLY A 50 6.97 2.07 -14.65
N GLY A 51 5.80 1.68 -14.19
CA GLY A 51 4.59 2.52 -14.18
C GLY A 51 4.30 3.30 -15.46
N TYR A 52 4.20 4.62 -15.38
CA TYR A 52 3.94 5.49 -16.52
C TYR A 52 4.98 5.39 -17.64
N ASN A 53 6.25 5.14 -17.29
CA ASN A 53 7.29 4.98 -18.32
C ASN A 53 7.06 3.70 -19.14
N ALA A 54 6.65 2.61 -18.50
CA ALA A 54 6.34 1.36 -19.18
C ALA A 54 5.06 1.44 -20.03
N THR A 55 4.04 2.15 -19.53
CA THR A 55 2.76 2.32 -20.25
C THR A 55 2.82 3.42 -21.32
N LYS A 56 3.93 4.16 -21.42
CA LYS A 56 4.08 5.34 -22.29
C LYS A 56 2.96 6.38 -22.08
N HIS A 57 2.41 6.44 -20.88
CA HIS A 57 1.31 7.31 -20.50
C HIS A 57 1.80 8.32 -19.46
N GLY A 58 1.94 9.58 -19.85
CA GLY A 58 2.53 10.60 -18.98
C GLY A 58 4.05 10.54 -18.89
N LYS A 59 4.61 11.24 -17.92
CA LYS A 59 6.06 11.27 -17.65
C LYS A 59 6.30 11.16 -16.15
N THR A 60 7.09 10.17 -15.76
CA THR A 60 7.61 10.06 -14.40
C THR A 60 9.05 10.55 -14.39
N HIS A 61 9.39 11.40 -13.40
CA HIS A 61 10.77 11.84 -13.25
C HIS A 61 11.67 10.61 -12.98
N PRO A 62 12.83 10.47 -13.66
CA PRO A 62 13.69 9.30 -13.51
C PRO A 62 14.05 8.95 -12.07
N LYS A 63 14.22 9.95 -11.21
CA LYS A 63 14.55 9.77 -9.79
C LYS A 63 13.55 8.92 -9.00
N VAL A 64 12.30 8.81 -9.45
CA VAL A 64 11.30 7.96 -8.78
C VAL A 64 11.79 6.52 -8.71
N TYR A 65 12.34 6.01 -9.80
CA TYR A 65 12.80 4.63 -9.91
C TYR A 65 14.31 4.44 -9.70
N SER A 66 15.12 5.52 -9.76
CA SER A 66 16.58 5.44 -9.55
C SER A 66 17.02 5.81 -8.14
N GLU A 67 16.27 6.65 -7.41
CA GLU A 67 16.69 7.20 -6.13
C GLU A 67 15.62 7.11 -5.03
N LEU A 68 14.33 7.25 -5.38
CA LEU A 68 13.23 7.38 -4.40
C LEU A 68 12.52 6.07 -4.09
N THR A 69 12.73 5.03 -4.89
CA THR A 69 12.20 3.68 -4.67
C THR A 69 13.29 2.64 -4.93
N THR A 70 13.14 1.48 -4.31
CA THR A 70 13.92 0.28 -4.60
C THR A 70 12.95 -0.90 -4.79
N ASP A 71 13.46 -2.10 -4.99
CA ASP A 71 12.61 -3.32 -4.98
C ASP A 71 12.17 -3.71 -3.57
N HIS A 72 12.69 -3.04 -2.55
CA HIS A 72 12.32 -3.33 -1.17
C HIS A 72 10.93 -2.76 -0.84
N PRO A 73 9.99 -3.57 -0.34
CA PRO A 73 8.59 -3.14 -0.16
C PRO A 73 8.41 -2.00 0.86
N ILE A 74 9.33 -1.84 1.82
CA ILE A 74 9.31 -0.71 2.75
C ILE A 74 9.59 0.60 2.01
N ASP A 75 10.58 0.64 1.11
CA ASP A 75 10.92 1.85 0.35
C ASP A 75 9.80 2.23 -0.61
N LEU A 76 9.21 1.23 -1.29
CA LEU A 76 8.05 1.44 -2.14
C LEU A 76 6.87 2.03 -1.36
N CYS A 77 6.55 1.46 -0.20
CA CYS A 77 5.49 1.96 0.66
C CYS A 77 5.82 3.36 1.24
N ARG A 78 7.09 3.63 1.56
CA ARG A 78 7.55 4.95 2.01
C ARG A 78 7.35 6.01 0.93
N PHE A 79 7.60 5.69 -0.32
CA PHE A 79 7.29 6.60 -1.42
C PHE A 79 5.80 6.97 -1.45
N GLN A 80 4.90 6.01 -1.18
CA GLN A 80 3.47 6.31 -1.03
C GLN A 80 3.18 7.23 0.16
N VAL A 81 3.83 6.99 1.32
CA VAL A 81 3.69 7.85 2.50
C VAL A 81 4.17 9.28 2.20
N ALA A 82 5.29 9.43 1.48
CA ALA A 82 5.77 10.74 1.05
C ALA A 82 4.75 11.49 0.19
N ASN A 83 4.00 10.79 -0.66
CA ASN A 83 2.92 11.37 -1.46
C ASN A 83 1.62 11.66 -0.67
N CYS A 84 1.60 11.36 0.62
CA CYS A 84 0.53 11.75 1.56
C CYS A 84 0.96 12.95 2.41
N TYR A 85 1.40 14.05 1.77
CA TYR A 85 1.98 15.23 2.41
C TYR A 85 3.09 14.87 3.40
N MET A 86 4.06 14.07 2.94
CA MET A 86 5.19 13.61 3.76
C MET A 86 4.74 12.89 5.04
N GLY A 87 3.67 12.10 4.95
CA GLY A 87 3.12 11.33 6.06
C GLY A 87 2.21 12.11 7.02
N ARG A 88 1.87 13.35 6.70
CA ARG A 88 0.91 14.15 7.50
C ARG A 88 -0.53 13.66 7.35
N ILE A 89 -0.85 13.04 6.23
CA ILE A 89 -2.11 12.34 6.02
C ILE A 89 -1.87 10.84 6.16
N PRO A 90 -2.59 10.14 7.04
CA PRO A 90 -2.40 8.71 7.26
C PRO A 90 -2.55 7.88 6.00
N LEU A 91 -1.61 6.95 5.77
CA LEU A 91 -1.70 5.92 4.76
C LEU A 91 -2.02 4.58 5.41
N ILE A 92 -3.07 3.92 4.95
CA ILE A 92 -3.37 2.53 5.27
C ILE A 92 -3.29 1.66 4.03
N ASN A 93 -2.71 0.46 4.17
CA ASN A 93 -2.63 -0.46 3.04
C ASN A 93 -3.76 -1.50 3.04
N SER A 94 -4.08 -2.00 1.84
CA SER A 94 -5.02 -3.10 1.68
C SER A 94 -4.37 -4.42 2.02
N GLY A 95 -5.01 -5.25 2.82
CA GLY A 95 -4.55 -6.60 3.19
C GLY A 95 -4.63 -7.64 2.06
N GLY A 96 -5.21 -7.28 0.91
CA GLY A 96 -5.32 -8.17 -0.25
C GLY A 96 -6.42 -9.23 -0.13
N GLU A 97 -6.42 -10.18 -1.06
CA GLU A 97 -7.35 -11.30 -1.09
C GLU A 97 -6.93 -12.39 -0.11
N SER A 98 -7.89 -13.23 0.31
CA SER A 98 -7.59 -14.42 1.09
C SER A 98 -6.91 -15.46 0.20
N LYS A 99 -5.84 -16.06 0.71
CA LYS A 99 -5.08 -17.16 0.10
C LYS A 99 -5.10 -18.41 0.97
N GLY A 100 -5.89 -18.43 2.03
CA GLY A 100 -6.03 -19.55 2.96
C GLY A 100 -4.94 -19.58 4.02
N ALA A 101 -4.10 -20.63 4.04
CA ALA A 101 -3.18 -20.90 5.15
C ALA A 101 -2.12 -19.79 5.39
N SER A 102 -1.70 -19.04 4.35
CA SER A 102 -0.69 -17.99 4.48
C SER A 102 -1.23 -16.65 4.98
N ASP A 103 -2.56 -16.48 5.09
CA ASP A 103 -3.20 -15.18 5.32
C ASP A 103 -2.74 -14.45 6.57
N LEU A 104 -2.51 -15.17 7.67
CA LEU A 104 -2.02 -14.56 8.91
C LEU A 104 -0.61 -14.00 8.73
N ALA A 105 0.30 -14.80 8.20
CA ALA A 105 1.68 -14.38 7.95
C ALA A 105 1.75 -13.21 6.95
N ASP A 106 0.97 -13.29 5.87
CA ASP A 106 0.88 -12.23 4.85
C ASP A 106 0.33 -10.92 5.43
N ALA A 107 -0.69 -11.00 6.28
CA ALA A 107 -1.28 -9.84 6.93
C ALA A 107 -0.28 -9.17 7.90
N VAL A 108 0.38 -9.95 8.75
CA VAL A 108 1.41 -9.45 9.68
C VAL A 108 2.57 -8.84 8.90
N LYS A 109 3.09 -9.52 7.87
CA LYS A 109 4.15 -9.00 7.01
C LYS A 109 3.75 -7.66 6.38
N THR A 110 2.54 -7.56 5.84
CA THR A 110 2.04 -6.32 5.24
C THR A 110 1.91 -5.19 6.27
N ALA A 111 1.44 -5.50 7.49
CA ALA A 111 1.37 -4.53 8.59
C ALA A 111 2.75 -4.02 9.00
N VAL A 112 3.74 -4.91 9.09
CA VAL A 112 5.13 -4.54 9.40
C VAL A 112 5.70 -3.63 8.30
N ILE A 113 5.53 -3.97 7.01
CA ILE A 113 5.97 -3.15 5.88
C ILE A 113 5.36 -1.76 5.97
N ASN A 114 4.03 -1.67 6.14
CA ASN A 114 3.33 -0.40 6.24
C ASN A 114 3.85 0.43 7.43
N LYS A 115 3.92 -0.13 8.63
CA LYS A 115 4.37 0.59 9.82
C LYS A 115 5.82 1.05 9.69
N ARG A 116 6.72 0.19 9.21
CA ARG A 116 8.13 0.55 9.01
C ARG A 116 8.34 1.60 7.92
N ALA A 117 7.45 1.67 6.96
CA ALA A 117 7.43 2.73 5.93
C ALA A 117 6.90 4.08 6.46
N GLY A 118 6.31 4.12 7.65
CA GLY A 118 5.65 5.31 8.21
C GLY A 118 4.14 5.35 7.96
N GLY A 119 3.55 4.27 7.47
CA GLY A 119 2.09 4.12 7.35
C GLY A 119 1.44 3.85 8.71
N MET A 120 0.14 4.03 8.79
CA MET A 120 -0.61 4.04 10.05
C MET A 120 -1.66 2.94 10.18
N GLY A 121 -1.76 2.02 9.23
CA GLY A 121 -2.74 0.96 9.35
C GLY A 121 -2.81 -0.02 8.19
N LEU A 122 -3.56 -1.10 8.44
CA LEU A 122 -3.89 -2.13 7.47
C LEU A 122 -5.38 -2.42 7.51
N ILE A 123 -6.04 -2.41 6.35
CA ILE A 123 -7.41 -2.90 6.25
C ILE A 123 -7.39 -4.41 5.96
N ALA A 124 -7.87 -5.20 6.90
CA ALA A 124 -8.15 -6.61 6.74
C ALA A 124 -9.65 -6.81 6.53
N GLY A 125 -10.05 -7.26 5.36
CA GLY A 125 -11.44 -7.59 5.03
C GLY A 125 -11.61 -9.10 4.91
N ARG A 126 -11.62 -9.61 3.67
CA ARG A 126 -11.84 -11.02 3.36
C ARG A 126 -10.97 -11.99 4.17
N LYS A 127 -9.71 -11.66 4.39
CA LYS A 127 -8.81 -12.45 5.23
C LYS A 127 -9.31 -12.62 6.67
N ALA A 128 -10.08 -11.66 7.20
CA ALA A 128 -10.62 -11.72 8.55
C ALA A 128 -12.00 -12.39 8.60
N PHE A 129 -12.97 -11.94 7.76
CA PHE A 129 -14.34 -12.40 7.91
C PHE A 129 -14.73 -13.62 7.07
N GLN A 130 -13.88 -14.08 6.10
CA GLN A 130 -14.10 -15.31 5.34
C GLN A 130 -13.46 -16.55 6.00
N ARG A 131 -13.44 -16.59 7.33
CA ARG A 131 -12.88 -17.68 8.14
C ARG A 131 -13.62 -17.85 9.45
N PRO A 132 -13.39 -18.94 10.21
CA PRO A 132 -13.96 -19.12 11.54
C PRO A 132 -13.66 -17.92 12.44
N TRP A 133 -14.62 -17.52 13.26
CA TRP A 133 -14.55 -16.33 14.12
C TRP A 133 -13.24 -16.22 14.90
N LYS A 134 -12.82 -17.30 15.56
CA LYS A 134 -11.58 -17.32 16.37
C LYS A 134 -10.35 -17.02 15.54
N GLU A 135 -10.26 -17.53 14.33
CA GLU A 135 -9.14 -17.26 13.41
C GLU A 135 -9.15 -15.85 12.87
N GLY A 136 -10.34 -15.33 12.53
CA GLY A 136 -10.51 -13.94 12.09
C GLY A 136 -10.11 -12.96 13.19
N LEU A 137 -10.53 -13.22 14.42
CA LEU A 137 -10.16 -12.43 15.60
C LEU A 137 -8.64 -12.49 15.85
N ALA A 138 -8.03 -13.66 15.79
CA ALA A 138 -6.58 -13.81 15.95
C ALA A 138 -5.80 -13.03 14.89
N LEU A 139 -6.26 -13.03 13.62
CA LEU A 139 -5.65 -12.28 12.54
C LEU A 139 -5.72 -10.76 12.80
N VAL A 140 -6.87 -10.24 13.18
CA VAL A 140 -7.05 -8.80 13.47
C VAL A 140 -6.21 -8.39 14.67
N ASN A 141 -6.20 -9.18 15.75
CA ASN A 141 -5.39 -8.92 16.94
C ASN A 141 -3.89 -8.94 16.60
N SER A 142 -3.44 -9.84 15.73
CA SER A 142 -2.04 -9.89 15.31
C SER A 142 -1.63 -8.63 14.53
N ILE A 143 -2.51 -8.12 13.65
CA ILE A 143 -2.29 -6.85 12.96
C ILE A 143 -2.22 -5.70 13.97
N GLN A 144 -3.16 -5.60 14.91
CA GLN A 144 -3.17 -4.57 15.95
C GLN A 144 -1.90 -4.63 16.80
N HIS A 145 -1.44 -5.83 17.15
CA HIS A 145 -0.20 -6.02 17.89
C HIS A 145 1.01 -5.42 17.18
N VAL A 146 1.12 -5.56 15.85
CA VAL A 146 2.19 -4.93 15.08
C VAL A 146 2.19 -3.40 15.28
N TYR A 147 1.02 -2.76 15.20
CA TYR A 147 0.93 -1.29 15.35
C TYR A 147 1.16 -0.82 16.78
N LEU A 148 0.82 -1.62 17.77
CA LEU A 148 1.02 -1.31 19.21
C LEU A 148 2.44 -1.66 19.68
N GLU A 149 3.19 -2.53 19.01
CA GLU A 149 4.52 -2.97 19.39
C GLU A 149 5.57 -1.84 19.19
N PRO A 150 6.13 -1.25 20.23
CA PRO A 150 7.02 -0.09 20.13
C PRO A 150 8.37 -0.42 19.46
N ARG A 151 8.78 -1.69 19.43
CA ARG A 151 10.02 -2.13 18.78
C ARG A 151 9.91 -2.17 17.25
N VAL A 152 8.70 -2.19 16.69
CA VAL A 152 8.48 -2.05 15.26
C VAL A 152 8.45 -0.56 14.93
N THR A 153 9.61 0.00 14.65
CA THR A 153 9.80 1.43 14.37
C THR A 153 9.82 1.73 12.87
N VAL A 154 9.69 3.00 12.51
CA VAL A 154 9.97 3.48 11.15
C VAL A 154 11.46 3.22 10.83
N ALA A 155 11.73 2.68 9.65
CA ALA A 155 13.10 2.33 9.21
C ALA A 155 13.78 3.50 8.51
#